data_0d1d6b14ecc31757b80668194de9b041
#
_entry.id   0d1d6b14ecc31757b80668194de9b041
#
_cell.length_a   1.000
_cell.length_b   1.000
_cell.length_c   1.000
_cell.angle_alpha   90.00
_cell.angle_beta   90.00
_cell.angle_gamma   90.00
#
_symmetry.space_group_name_H-M   'P 1'
#
loop_
_entity.id
_entity.type
_entity.pdbx_description
1 polymer ?
#
loop_
_entity_poly.entity_id
_entity_poly.type
_entity_poly.pdbx_seq_one_letter_code
_entity_poly.pdbx_strand_id
1 'polypeptide(L)'
;MQQRGEERESTKEDASQGPQFEALARNMVRLMDQGAKVFSTLAERSTANGQGPYSMANEASEAAKTLGEVARHFVSEPAKFAAAQGELLKSYADLWNRSFRRFLGEEVEPVAEPAPGDNRFKDPDWSNNQFFDFLKQSYLISSRWAEDVTRNTEGVDEKTRQKALFYLNQMLSAFSPSNFALTNPEVIRATLATNAENLVQGMAHFVQDLGQSKDLLRVSQTDLSAFEVGRNLAVTPGKVVFQNDLIQLIQYAPATEEVYERPLLIVPPWINKYYILDLVPEKSFVKWAVE
;
A
#
# COMPACT_ATOMS: atom_id res chain seq x y z
N MET A 1 -34.28 33.18 35.42
CA MET A 1 -33.97 31.75 35.64
C MET A 1 -33.31 31.09 34.40
N GLN A 2 -33.33 31.70 33.22
CA GLN A 2 -32.72 31.18 31.97
C GLN A 2 -31.21 31.40 31.85
N GLN A 3 -30.64 32.47 32.41
CA GLN A 3 -29.18 32.74 32.34
C GLN A 3 -28.29 31.80 33.17
N ARG A 4 -28.81 31.07 34.17
CA ARG A 4 -28.02 30.09 34.96
C ARG A 4 -27.88 28.71 34.31
N GLY A 5 -28.65 28.42 33.28
CA GLY A 5 -28.61 27.17 32.52
C GLY A 5 -27.51 27.15 31.45
N GLU A 6 -27.31 28.29 30.75
CA GLU A 6 -26.33 28.40 29.65
C GLU A 6 -24.90 28.44 30.15
N GLU A 7 -24.60 29.06 31.30
CA GLU A 7 -23.26 29.03 31.90
C GLU A 7 -22.82 27.65 32.41
N ARG A 8 -23.77 26.75 32.76
CA ARG A 8 -23.43 25.38 33.21
C ARG A 8 -23.23 24.40 32.03
N GLU A 9 -23.79 24.67 30.86
CA GLU A 9 -23.60 23.83 29.67
C GLU A 9 -22.29 24.20 28.96
N SER A 10 -21.96 25.48 28.85
CA SER A 10 -20.70 25.98 28.31
C SER A 10 -19.46 25.51 29.13
N THR A 11 -19.57 25.47 30.46
CA THR A 11 -18.48 24.98 31.33
C THR A 11 -18.29 23.46 31.30
N LYS A 12 -19.30 22.68 30.89
CA LYS A 12 -19.17 21.22 30.76
C LYS A 12 -18.56 20.82 29.40
N GLU A 13 -18.82 21.54 28.31
CA GLU A 13 -18.19 21.32 27.03
C GLU A 13 -16.71 21.70 27.05
N ASP A 14 -16.34 22.79 27.68
CA ASP A 14 -14.95 23.24 27.81
C ASP A 14 -14.09 22.30 28.70
N ALA A 15 -14.68 21.71 29.73
CA ALA A 15 -14.02 20.73 30.61
C ALA A 15 -13.78 19.37 29.94
N SER A 16 -14.57 19.02 28.90
CA SER A 16 -14.44 17.75 28.17
C SER A 16 -13.41 17.81 27.04
N GLN A 17 -13.10 19.01 26.52
CA GLN A 17 -12.13 19.21 25.43
C GLN A 17 -10.68 19.27 25.93
N GLY A 18 -10.45 19.65 27.17
CA GLY A 18 -9.10 19.73 27.77
C GLY A 18 -8.32 18.42 27.74
N PRO A 19 -8.86 17.28 28.22
CA PRO A 19 -8.15 16.01 28.22
C PRO A 19 -7.87 15.44 26.81
N GLN A 20 -8.74 15.69 25.85
CA GLN A 20 -8.58 15.27 24.45
C GLN A 20 -7.49 16.07 23.75
N PHE A 21 -7.45 17.39 23.97
CA PHE A 21 -6.41 18.27 23.42
C PHE A 21 -5.03 17.92 23.98
N GLU A 22 -4.92 17.64 25.28
CA GLU A 22 -3.68 17.18 25.89
C GLU A 22 -3.21 15.82 25.34
N ALA A 23 -4.13 14.88 25.12
CA ALA A 23 -3.82 13.58 24.52
C ALA A 23 -3.28 13.76 23.08
N LEU A 24 -3.95 14.58 22.28
CA LEU A 24 -3.52 14.90 20.93
C LEU A 24 -2.13 15.56 20.93
N ALA A 25 -1.91 16.57 21.79
CA ALA A 25 -0.63 17.25 21.90
C ALA A 25 0.53 16.30 22.28
N ARG A 26 0.31 15.43 23.28
CA ARG A 26 1.28 14.38 23.66
C ARG A 26 1.59 13.43 22.51
N ASN A 27 0.57 12.97 21.78
CA ASN A 27 0.74 12.06 20.67
C ASN A 27 1.46 12.72 19.49
N MET A 28 1.22 14.00 19.23
CA MET A 28 1.98 14.74 18.22
C MET A 28 3.48 14.86 18.58
N VAL A 29 3.82 15.11 19.84
CA VAL A 29 5.23 15.11 20.31
C VAL A 29 5.86 13.73 20.14
N ARG A 30 5.16 12.65 20.50
CA ARG A 30 5.63 11.27 20.31
C ARG A 30 5.84 10.93 18.82
N LEU A 31 4.94 11.39 17.97
CA LEU A 31 5.06 11.20 16.52
C LEU A 31 6.29 11.92 15.94
N MET A 32 6.55 13.15 16.39
CA MET A 32 7.75 13.91 15.98
C MET A 32 9.04 13.22 16.44
N ASP A 33 9.11 12.72 17.68
CA ASP A 33 10.27 11.97 18.20
C ASP A 33 10.53 10.68 17.39
N GLN A 34 9.47 9.93 17.09
CA GLN A 34 9.59 8.73 16.26
C GLN A 34 9.98 9.05 14.81
N GLY A 35 9.43 10.14 14.25
CA GLY A 35 9.82 10.62 12.92
C GLY A 35 11.30 11.01 12.84
N ALA A 36 11.84 11.66 13.88
CA ALA A 36 13.26 11.97 13.97
C ALA A 36 14.13 10.70 14.00
N LYS A 37 13.72 9.67 14.72
CA LYS A 37 14.41 8.34 14.73
C LYS A 37 14.40 7.66 13.37
N VAL A 38 13.27 7.71 12.67
CA VAL A 38 13.18 7.22 11.28
C VAL A 38 14.18 7.95 10.41
N PHE A 39 14.15 9.29 10.43
CA PHE A 39 15.03 10.11 9.61
C PHE A 39 16.51 9.83 9.86
N SER A 40 16.94 9.73 11.14
CA SER A 40 18.34 9.43 11.48
C SER A 40 18.74 8.03 10.99
N THR A 41 17.89 7.01 11.18
CA THR A 41 18.16 5.65 10.70
C THR A 41 18.25 5.59 9.17
N LEU A 42 17.41 6.33 8.45
CA LEU A 42 17.47 6.41 6.99
C LEU A 42 18.72 7.11 6.50
N ALA A 43 19.11 8.22 7.13
CA ALA A 43 20.33 8.96 6.80
C ALA A 43 21.58 8.09 6.98
N GLU A 44 21.69 7.36 8.10
CA GLU A 44 22.80 6.45 8.36
C GLU A 44 22.87 5.32 7.31
N ARG A 45 21.73 4.76 6.90
CA ARG A 45 21.68 3.68 5.90
C ARG A 45 21.96 4.15 4.49
N SER A 46 21.56 5.36 4.10
CA SER A 46 21.83 5.91 2.78
C SER A 46 23.32 6.06 2.52
N THR A 47 24.11 6.27 3.56
CA THR A 47 25.58 6.34 3.47
C THR A 47 26.25 4.96 3.41
N ALA A 48 25.57 3.89 3.88
CA ALA A 48 26.16 2.55 3.99
C ALA A 48 25.87 1.62 2.80
N ASN A 49 24.78 1.80 2.05
CA ASN A 49 24.21 0.80 1.11
C ASN A 49 24.27 1.16 -0.37
N GLY A 50 25.18 1.99 -0.83
CA GLY A 50 25.24 2.50 -2.21
C GLY A 50 25.73 1.54 -3.33
N GLN A 51 26.00 0.26 -3.07
CA GLN A 51 26.78 -0.57 -4.03
C GLN A 51 26.24 -1.99 -4.31
N GLY A 52 24.95 -2.16 -4.57
CA GLY A 52 24.43 -3.44 -5.08
C GLY A 52 23.82 -3.31 -6.48
N PRO A 53 23.89 -4.34 -7.36
CA PRO A 53 23.28 -4.30 -8.70
C PRO A 53 21.75 -4.13 -8.66
N TYR A 54 21.12 -4.43 -7.54
CA TYR A 54 19.68 -4.29 -7.28
C TYR A 54 19.38 -3.21 -6.22
N SER A 55 20.16 -2.13 -6.18
CA SER A 55 19.90 -1.05 -5.23
C SER A 55 18.73 -0.17 -5.68
N MET A 56 17.95 0.36 -4.74
CA MET A 56 16.89 1.34 -5.04
C MET A 56 17.41 2.55 -5.83
N ALA A 57 18.67 2.93 -5.62
CA ALA A 57 19.30 4.02 -6.36
C ALA A 57 19.47 3.68 -7.85
N ASN A 58 19.81 2.44 -8.18
CA ASN A 58 19.92 2.00 -9.57
C ASN A 58 18.56 1.94 -10.24
N GLU A 59 17.54 1.40 -9.56
CA GLU A 59 16.16 1.37 -10.08
C GLU A 59 15.60 2.78 -10.29
N ALA A 60 15.81 3.70 -9.34
CA ALA A 60 15.43 5.09 -9.48
C ALA A 60 16.15 5.79 -10.64
N SER A 61 17.43 5.50 -10.83
CA SER A 61 18.21 6.01 -11.97
C SER A 61 17.68 5.50 -13.31
N GLU A 62 17.37 4.22 -13.39
CA GLU A 62 16.79 3.61 -14.59
C GLU A 62 15.39 4.16 -14.90
N ALA A 63 14.55 4.34 -13.88
CA ALA A 63 13.24 4.98 -14.03
C ALA A 63 13.39 6.42 -14.54
N ALA A 64 14.29 7.20 -13.94
CA ALA A 64 14.55 8.59 -14.34
C ALA A 64 15.07 8.69 -15.78
N LYS A 65 15.98 7.81 -16.21
CA LYS A 65 16.46 7.74 -17.60
C LYS A 65 15.33 7.42 -18.57
N THR A 66 14.55 6.39 -18.28
CA THR A 66 13.47 5.92 -19.16
C THR A 66 12.38 6.98 -19.29
N LEU A 67 11.92 7.56 -18.17
CA LEU A 67 10.92 8.63 -18.19
C LEU A 67 11.46 9.92 -18.81
N GLY A 68 12.74 10.24 -18.58
CA GLY A 68 13.42 11.38 -19.20
C GLY A 68 13.56 11.26 -20.70
N GLU A 69 13.71 10.05 -21.24
CA GLU A 69 13.72 9.79 -22.68
C GLU A 69 12.35 10.09 -23.29
N VAL A 70 11.27 9.57 -22.73
CA VAL A 70 9.89 9.87 -23.17
C VAL A 70 9.61 11.36 -23.07
N ALA A 71 9.97 11.99 -21.97
CA ALA A 71 9.76 13.43 -21.77
C ALA A 71 10.49 14.28 -22.82
N ARG A 72 11.73 13.93 -23.19
CA ARG A 72 12.48 14.62 -24.25
C ARG A 72 11.78 14.53 -25.61
N HIS A 73 11.31 13.33 -25.97
CA HIS A 73 10.58 13.14 -27.23
C HIS A 73 9.27 13.93 -27.23
N PHE A 74 8.52 13.89 -26.13
CA PHE A 74 7.27 14.64 -25.99
C PHE A 74 7.47 16.16 -26.14
N VAL A 75 8.47 16.74 -25.50
CA VAL A 75 8.77 18.17 -25.56
C VAL A 75 9.33 18.57 -26.92
N SER A 76 9.97 17.66 -27.67
CA SER A 76 10.50 17.92 -29.00
C SER A 76 9.41 18.11 -30.08
N GLU A 77 8.15 17.84 -29.77
CA GLU A 77 6.98 18.02 -30.63
C GLU A 77 6.06 19.17 -30.13
N PRO A 78 6.36 20.45 -30.42
CA PRO A 78 5.69 21.59 -29.79
C PRO A 78 4.18 21.59 -29.99
N ALA A 79 3.68 21.15 -31.13
CA ALA A 79 2.23 21.11 -31.42
C ALA A 79 1.51 20.07 -30.55
N LYS A 80 2.07 18.86 -30.39
CA LYS A 80 1.52 17.81 -29.52
C LYS A 80 1.62 18.19 -28.05
N PHE A 81 2.76 18.77 -27.67
CA PHE A 81 2.96 19.31 -26.32
C PHE A 81 1.88 20.35 -25.98
N ALA A 82 1.67 21.35 -26.85
CA ALA A 82 0.68 22.39 -26.62
C ALA A 82 -0.75 21.82 -26.59
N ALA A 83 -1.08 20.87 -27.46
CA ALA A 83 -2.37 20.19 -27.45
C ALA A 83 -2.62 19.43 -26.14
N ALA A 84 -1.68 18.62 -25.69
CA ALA A 84 -1.80 17.86 -24.43
C ALA A 84 -1.90 18.77 -23.20
N GLN A 85 -1.13 19.87 -23.16
CA GLN A 85 -1.25 20.89 -22.11
C GLN A 85 -2.64 21.58 -22.15
N GLY A 86 -3.15 21.87 -23.35
CA GLY A 86 -4.48 22.45 -23.52
C GLY A 86 -5.59 21.53 -23.01
N GLU A 87 -5.50 20.23 -23.26
CA GLU A 87 -6.44 19.22 -22.75
C GLU A 87 -6.38 19.13 -21.21
N LEU A 88 -5.19 19.13 -20.62
CA LEU A 88 -5.02 19.13 -19.18
C LEU A 88 -5.65 20.38 -18.54
N LEU A 89 -5.34 21.56 -19.07
CA LEU A 89 -5.89 22.83 -18.60
C LEU A 89 -7.42 22.88 -18.72
N LYS A 90 -7.97 22.37 -19.82
CA LYS A 90 -9.42 22.26 -20.00
C LYS A 90 -10.03 21.34 -18.95
N SER A 91 -9.45 20.17 -18.70
CA SER A 91 -9.93 19.23 -17.69
C SER A 91 -9.94 19.84 -16.29
N TYR A 92 -8.90 20.60 -15.94
CA TYR A 92 -8.85 21.33 -14.68
C TYR A 92 -9.86 22.49 -14.63
N ALA A 93 -10.07 23.23 -15.71
CA ALA A 93 -11.10 24.27 -15.78
C ALA A 93 -12.50 23.68 -15.58
N ASP A 94 -12.78 22.53 -16.20
CA ASP A 94 -14.03 21.80 -16.04
C ASP A 94 -14.19 21.29 -14.60
N LEU A 95 -13.12 20.78 -13.98
CA LEU A 95 -13.12 20.36 -12.58
C LEU A 95 -13.43 21.53 -11.64
N TRP A 96 -12.78 22.68 -11.82
CA TRP A 96 -13.06 23.88 -11.01
C TRP A 96 -14.50 24.36 -11.18
N ASN A 97 -15.00 24.41 -12.41
CA ASN A 97 -16.37 24.83 -12.69
C ASN A 97 -17.39 23.91 -12.01
N ARG A 98 -17.24 22.59 -12.17
CA ARG A 98 -18.16 21.61 -11.57
C ARG A 98 -18.06 21.59 -10.04
N SER A 99 -16.86 21.71 -9.48
CA SER A 99 -16.68 21.79 -8.02
C SER A 99 -17.34 23.04 -7.44
N PHE A 100 -17.24 24.18 -8.15
CA PHE A 100 -17.91 25.40 -7.74
C PHE A 100 -19.43 25.29 -7.81
N ARG A 101 -19.98 24.70 -8.87
CA ARG A 101 -21.42 24.44 -8.99
C ARG A 101 -21.94 23.51 -7.89
N ARG A 102 -21.19 22.47 -7.55
CA ARG A 102 -21.51 21.60 -6.39
C ARG A 102 -21.47 22.37 -5.07
N PHE A 103 -20.54 23.29 -4.91
CA PHE A 103 -20.49 24.16 -3.72
C PHE A 103 -21.76 25.03 -3.61
N LEU A 104 -22.35 25.42 -4.74
CA LEU A 104 -23.63 26.13 -4.78
C LEU A 104 -24.86 25.23 -4.61
N GLY A 105 -24.66 23.92 -4.40
CA GLY A 105 -25.73 22.94 -4.17
C GLY A 105 -26.30 22.30 -5.44
N GLU A 106 -25.64 22.47 -6.61
CA GLU A 106 -26.07 21.82 -7.84
C GLU A 106 -25.57 20.36 -7.87
N GLU A 107 -26.41 19.46 -8.39
CA GLU A 107 -25.99 18.11 -8.73
C GLU A 107 -25.29 18.12 -10.10
N VAL A 108 -24.00 17.79 -10.11
CA VAL A 108 -23.20 17.72 -11.34
C VAL A 108 -22.35 16.44 -11.34
N GLU A 109 -22.27 15.83 -12.51
CA GLU A 109 -21.45 14.65 -12.73
C GLU A 109 -19.95 14.96 -12.54
N PRO A 110 -19.15 14.04 -11.99
CA PRO A 110 -17.71 14.23 -11.86
C PRO A 110 -17.03 14.31 -13.23
N VAL A 111 -15.89 15.02 -13.31
CA VAL A 111 -15.05 15.08 -14.53
C VAL A 111 -14.27 13.78 -14.72
N ALA A 112 -13.84 13.19 -13.62
CA ALA A 112 -13.08 11.94 -13.62
C ALA A 112 -13.54 11.01 -12.50
N GLU A 113 -13.77 9.75 -12.85
CA GLU A 113 -14.13 8.69 -11.91
C GLU A 113 -13.04 7.62 -11.87
N PRO A 114 -12.86 6.92 -10.72
CA PRO A 114 -11.97 5.77 -10.63
C PRO A 114 -12.34 4.68 -11.64
N ALA A 115 -11.37 3.92 -12.12
CA ALA A 115 -11.65 2.77 -12.98
C ALA A 115 -12.44 1.70 -12.19
N PRO A 116 -13.25 0.88 -12.87
CA PRO A 116 -13.93 -0.25 -12.24
C PRO A 116 -12.93 -1.15 -11.50
N GLY A 117 -13.20 -1.42 -10.22
CA GLY A 117 -12.30 -2.21 -9.37
C GLY A 117 -11.18 -1.42 -8.67
N ASP A 118 -11.07 -0.12 -8.87
CA ASP A 118 -10.16 0.73 -8.11
C ASP A 118 -10.69 0.98 -6.70
N ASN A 119 -10.21 0.18 -5.74
CA ASN A 119 -10.64 0.24 -4.35
C ASN A 119 -9.97 1.35 -3.52
N ARG A 120 -9.08 2.15 -4.09
CA ARG A 120 -8.39 3.23 -3.36
C ARG A 120 -9.33 4.33 -2.90
N PHE A 121 -10.42 4.53 -3.62
CA PHE A 121 -11.39 5.61 -3.43
C PHE A 121 -12.79 5.10 -3.04
N LYS A 122 -12.86 3.93 -2.36
CA LYS A 122 -14.14 3.31 -1.95
C LYS A 122 -14.81 4.00 -0.77
N ASP A 123 -14.05 4.74 0.05
CA ASP A 123 -14.60 5.47 1.19
C ASP A 123 -15.58 6.55 0.70
N PRO A 124 -16.79 6.67 1.28
CA PRO A 124 -17.82 7.60 0.80
C PRO A 124 -17.38 9.06 0.79
N ASP A 125 -16.46 9.48 1.65
CA ASP A 125 -16.00 10.87 1.70
C ASP A 125 -15.22 11.28 0.43
N TRP A 126 -14.65 10.31 -0.31
CA TRP A 126 -14.07 10.59 -1.62
C TRP A 126 -15.08 11.12 -2.66
N SER A 127 -16.38 10.98 -2.38
CA SER A 127 -17.43 11.48 -3.25
C SER A 127 -18.35 12.50 -2.56
N ASN A 128 -18.57 12.35 -1.25
CA ASN A 128 -19.50 13.19 -0.51
C ASN A 128 -18.85 14.48 0.01
N ASN A 129 -17.54 14.46 0.31
CA ASN A 129 -16.80 15.63 0.76
C ASN A 129 -16.15 16.34 -0.44
N GLN A 130 -16.46 17.62 -0.64
CA GLN A 130 -16.00 18.39 -1.79
C GLN A 130 -14.47 18.49 -1.90
N PHE A 131 -13.76 18.59 -0.78
CA PHE A 131 -12.29 18.65 -0.77
C PHE A 131 -11.69 17.34 -1.26
N PHE A 132 -12.14 16.22 -0.70
CA PHE A 132 -11.61 14.90 -1.10
C PHE A 132 -12.04 14.52 -2.52
N ASP A 133 -13.25 14.89 -2.95
CA ASP A 133 -13.69 14.67 -4.32
C ASP A 133 -12.84 15.47 -5.32
N PHE A 134 -12.58 16.75 -5.04
CA PHE A 134 -11.68 17.57 -5.85
C PHE A 134 -10.27 16.98 -5.92
N LEU A 135 -9.72 16.54 -4.77
CA LEU A 135 -8.39 15.94 -4.69
C LEU A 135 -8.31 14.63 -5.48
N LYS A 136 -9.30 13.74 -5.33
CA LYS A 136 -9.44 12.51 -6.11
C LYS A 136 -9.46 12.79 -7.60
N GLN A 137 -10.35 13.68 -8.06
CA GLN A 137 -10.48 13.99 -9.47
C GLN A 137 -9.22 14.64 -10.04
N SER A 138 -8.58 15.55 -9.30
CA SER A 138 -7.29 16.15 -9.68
C SER A 138 -6.22 15.09 -9.91
N TYR A 139 -6.11 14.13 -9.00
CA TYR A 139 -5.21 12.99 -9.14
C TYR A 139 -5.54 12.14 -10.37
N LEU A 140 -6.80 11.79 -10.58
CA LEU A 140 -7.23 10.96 -11.70
C LEU A 140 -7.01 11.66 -13.06
N ILE A 141 -7.28 12.96 -13.16
CA ILE A 141 -7.04 13.77 -14.36
C ILE A 141 -5.54 13.79 -14.68
N SER A 142 -4.71 14.11 -13.69
CA SER A 142 -3.25 14.17 -13.89
C SER A 142 -2.66 12.80 -14.25
N SER A 143 -3.14 11.73 -13.60
CA SER A 143 -2.67 10.37 -13.84
C SER A 143 -2.99 9.91 -15.26
N ARG A 144 -4.23 10.10 -15.70
CA ARG A 144 -4.65 9.74 -17.06
C ARG A 144 -3.90 10.55 -18.12
N TRP A 145 -3.76 11.85 -17.90
CA TRP A 145 -2.99 12.70 -18.78
C TRP A 145 -1.54 12.22 -18.93
N ALA A 146 -0.88 11.89 -17.82
CA ALA A 146 0.51 11.41 -17.85
C ALA A 146 0.64 10.04 -18.54
N GLU A 147 -0.31 9.14 -18.34
CA GLU A 147 -0.37 7.86 -19.04
C GLU A 147 -0.59 8.06 -20.55
N ASP A 148 -1.54 8.91 -20.95
CA ASP A 148 -1.86 9.17 -22.35
C ASP A 148 -0.69 9.84 -23.08
N VAL A 149 -0.02 10.81 -22.45
CA VAL A 149 1.20 11.41 -22.97
C VAL A 149 2.28 10.35 -23.20
N THR A 150 2.53 9.50 -22.18
CA THR A 150 3.55 8.44 -22.29
C THR A 150 3.22 7.43 -23.38
N ARG A 151 1.95 7.06 -23.50
CA ARG A 151 1.45 6.09 -24.49
C ARG A 151 1.55 6.60 -25.93
N ASN A 152 1.25 7.89 -26.12
CA ASN A 152 1.12 8.50 -27.45
C ASN A 152 2.36 9.26 -27.91
N THR A 153 3.45 9.33 -27.10
CA THR A 153 4.72 9.96 -27.50
C THR A 153 5.35 9.17 -28.65
N GLU A 154 5.60 9.83 -29.76
CA GLU A 154 6.27 9.27 -30.92
C GLU A 154 7.81 9.31 -30.77
N GLY A 155 8.50 8.55 -31.61
CA GLY A 155 9.98 8.48 -31.59
C GLY A 155 10.58 7.62 -30.49
N VAL A 156 9.75 7.00 -29.65
CA VAL A 156 10.14 6.07 -28.58
C VAL A 156 9.82 4.64 -29.02
N ASP A 157 10.79 3.74 -28.92
CA ASP A 157 10.54 2.31 -29.21
C ASP A 157 9.57 1.68 -28.20
N GLU A 158 8.89 0.59 -28.63
CA GLU A 158 7.83 -0.04 -27.85
C GLU A 158 8.32 -0.58 -26.49
N LYS A 159 9.54 -1.10 -26.42
CA LYS A 159 10.10 -1.63 -25.15
C LYS A 159 10.34 -0.50 -24.15
N THR A 160 10.91 0.61 -24.59
CA THR A 160 11.12 1.82 -23.76
C THR A 160 9.79 2.40 -23.31
N ARG A 161 8.78 2.44 -24.21
CA ARG A 161 7.42 2.89 -23.87
C ARG A 161 6.77 2.04 -22.79
N GLN A 162 6.80 0.73 -22.92
CA GLN A 162 6.24 -0.18 -21.91
C GLN A 162 6.96 -0.05 -20.57
N LYS A 163 8.28 0.08 -20.58
CA LYS A 163 9.08 0.31 -19.39
C LYS A 163 8.75 1.66 -18.73
N ALA A 164 8.56 2.71 -19.53
CA ALA A 164 8.15 4.02 -19.04
C ALA A 164 6.76 3.99 -18.42
N LEU A 165 5.78 3.33 -19.05
CA LEU A 165 4.45 3.14 -18.49
C LEU A 165 4.48 2.35 -17.17
N PHE A 166 5.33 1.33 -17.09
CA PHE A 166 5.51 0.59 -15.85
C PHE A 166 6.00 1.49 -14.71
N TYR A 167 7.08 2.24 -14.91
CA TYR A 167 7.61 3.15 -13.89
C TYR A 167 6.64 4.28 -13.56
N LEU A 168 5.99 4.86 -14.58
CA LEU A 168 4.98 5.88 -14.38
C LEU A 168 3.84 5.37 -13.49
N ASN A 169 3.29 4.18 -13.79
CA ASN A 169 2.21 3.59 -13.00
C ASN A 169 2.62 3.30 -11.56
N GLN A 170 3.88 2.87 -11.33
CA GLN A 170 4.40 2.72 -9.97
C GLN A 170 4.43 4.07 -9.22
N MET A 171 4.92 5.13 -9.88
CA MET A 171 4.96 6.47 -9.31
C MET A 171 3.55 7.02 -9.04
N LEU A 172 2.65 6.94 -10.02
CA LEU A 172 1.27 7.38 -9.87
C LEU A 172 0.57 6.64 -8.72
N SER A 173 0.75 5.32 -8.63
CA SER A 173 0.21 4.53 -7.53
C SER A 173 0.78 4.96 -6.18
N ALA A 174 2.09 5.22 -6.10
CA ALA A 174 2.74 5.69 -4.88
C ALA A 174 2.25 7.08 -4.44
N PHE A 175 2.00 7.98 -5.39
CA PHE A 175 1.53 9.34 -5.13
C PHE A 175 -0.01 9.47 -5.04
N SER A 176 -0.73 8.35 -5.03
CA SER A 176 -2.17 8.40 -4.81
C SER A 176 -2.51 9.10 -3.48
N PRO A 177 -3.45 10.05 -3.45
CA PRO A 177 -3.83 10.75 -2.22
C PRO A 177 -4.37 9.80 -1.14
N SER A 178 -4.83 8.61 -1.51
CA SER A 178 -5.24 7.56 -0.56
C SER A 178 -4.09 7.00 0.30
N ASN A 179 -2.83 7.21 -0.09
CA ASN A 179 -1.67 6.68 0.61
C ASN A 179 -1.14 7.60 1.73
N PHE A 180 -1.65 8.81 1.84
CA PHE A 180 -1.11 9.78 2.79
C PHE A 180 -2.10 10.08 3.91
N ALA A 181 -1.60 10.11 5.15
CA ALA A 181 -2.42 10.32 6.34
C ALA A 181 -3.19 11.65 6.33
N LEU A 182 -2.64 12.70 5.70
CA LEU A 182 -3.26 14.03 5.64
C LEU A 182 -4.25 14.20 4.49
N THR A 183 -4.34 13.25 3.58
CA THR A 183 -5.22 13.32 2.40
C THR A 183 -6.19 12.15 2.30
N ASN A 184 -6.03 11.11 3.13
CA ASN A 184 -6.96 9.98 3.18
C ASN A 184 -8.06 10.26 4.22
N PRO A 185 -9.34 10.38 3.81
CA PRO A 185 -10.44 10.69 4.72
C PRO A 185 -10.64 9.65 5.83
N GLU A 186 -10.46 8.36 5.53
CA GLU A 186 -10.56 7.29 6.52
C GLU A 186 -9.50 7.42 7.62
N VAL A 187 -8.25 7.71 7.21
CA VAL A 187 -7.15 7.93 8.16
C VAL A 187 -7.36 9.19 8.98
N ILE A 188 -7.83 10.28 8.36
CA ILE A 188 -8.12 11.53 9.09
C ILE A 188 -9.20 11.30 10.15
N ARG A 189 -10.31 10.62 9.80
CA ARG A 189 -11.36 10.28 10.79
C ARG A 189 -10.82 9.42 11.93
N ALA A 190 -10.03 8.38 11.61
CA ALA A 190 -9.41 7.53 12.62
C ALA A 190 -8.44 8.32 13.52
N THR A 191 -7.68 9.24 12.93
CA THR A 191 -6.72 10.09 13.66
C THR A 191 -7.43 11.04 14.62
N LEU A 192 -8.52 11.64 14.20
CA LEU A 192 -9.34 12.49 15.08
C LEU A 192 -10.00 11.67 16.19
N ALA A 193 -10.57 10.51 15.86
CA ALA A 193 -11.24 9.64 16.82
C ALA A 193 -10.29 9.06 17.89
N THR A 194 -9.00 8.87 17.54
CA THR A 194 -8.00 8.29 18.45
C THR A 194 -7.02 9.33 19.02
N ASN A 195 -7.28 10.62 18.83
CA ASN A 195 -6.34 11.69 19.18
C ASN A 195 -4.91 11.43 18.67
N ALA A 196 -4.79 10.98 17.41
CA ALA A 196 -3.56 10.64 16.69
C ALA A 196 -2.81 9.39 17.23
N GLU A 197 -3.36 8.59 18.13
CA GLU A 197 -2.71 7.36 18.63
C GLU A 197 -2.47 6.35 17.51
N ASN A 198 -3.36 6.24 16.52
CA ASN A 198 -3.18 5.40 15.34
C ASN A 198 -1.90 5.75 14.56
N LEU A 199 -1.56 7.03 14.41
CA LEU A 199 -0.34 7.49 13.73
C LEU A 199 0.91 7.18 14.57
N VAL A 200 0.83 7.36 15.89
CA VAL A 200 1.92 7.02 16.81
C VAL A 200 2.23 5.53 16.76
N GLN A 201 1.21 4.67 16.80
CA GLN A 201 1.37 3.22 16.71
C GLN A 201 1.92 2.80 15.33
N GLY A 202 1.40 3.37 14.24
CA GLY A 202 1.89 3.11 12.89
C GLY A 202 3.38 3.49 12.74
N MET A 203 3.78 4.64 13.26
CA MET A 203 5.18 5.07 13.25
C MET A 203 6.06 4.17 14.14
N ALA A 204 5.55 3.70 15.29
CA ALA A 204 6.27 2.77 16.15
C ALA A 204 6.55 1.43 15.44
N HIS A 205 5.55 0.88 14.75
CA HIS A 205 5.74 -0.33 13.92
C HIS A 205 6.76 -0.09 12.80
N PHE A 206 6.71 1.06 12.14
CA PHE A 206 7.68 1.41 11.09
C PHE A 206 9.11 1.51 11.62
N VAL A 207 9.31 2.13 12.80
CA VAL A 207 10.62 2.17 13.48
C VAL A 207 11.10 0.77 13.82
N GLN A 208 10.20 -0.10 14.30
CA GLN A 208 10.53 -1.49 14.61
C GLN A 208 10.96 -2.26 13.36
N ASP A 209 10.22 -2.15 12.27
CA ASP A 209 10.54 -2.80 10.99
C ASP A 209 11.87 -2.31 10.44
N LEU A 210 12.13 -1.00 10.51
CA LEU A 210 13.44 -0.45 10.19
C LEU A 210 14.56 -1.03 11.06
N GLY A 211 14.33 -1.22 12.36
CA GLY A 211 15.32 -1.79 13.28
C GLY A 211 15.67 -3.25 12.96
N GLN A 212 14.71 -4.05 12.53
CA GLN A 212 14.86 -5.49 12.27
C GLN A 212 15.33 -5.82 10.85
N SER A 213 15.13 -4.93 9.90
CA SER A 213 15.42 -5.18 8.49
C SER A 213 16.67 -4.45 8.02
N LYS A 214 17.46 -5.11 7.17
CA LYS A 214 18.53 -4.47 6.40
C LYS A 214 17.99 -3.75 5.17
N ASP A 215 16.75 -4.05 4.78
CA ASP A 215 16.04 -3.53 3.62
C ASP A 215 14.84 -2.68 4.07
N LEU A 216 14.75 -1.45 3.58
CA LEU A 216 13.68 -0.49 3.89
C LEU A 216 12.28 -0.96 3.50
N LEU A 217 12.19 -1.85 2.50
CA LEU A 217 10.93 -2.32 1.96
C LEU A 217 10.39 -3.58 2.67
N ARG A 218 11.16 -4.13 3.63
CA ARG A 218 10.75 -5.34 4.34
C ARG A 218 9.90 -5.00 5.57
N VAL A 219 8.60 -5.08 5.40
CA VAL A 219 7.61 -4.89 6.47
C VAL A 219 7.30 -6.22 7.14
N SER A 220 7.24 -6.25 8.47
CA SER A 220 6.82 -7.42 9.24
C SER A 220 5.33 -7.67 9.04
N GLN A 221 4.99 -8.79 8.40
CA GLN A 221 3.60 -9.17 8.10
C GLN A 221 3.10 -10.33 8.94
N THR A 222 4.02 -11.07 9.57
CA THR A 222 3.73 -12.31 10.27
C THR A 222 4.59 -12.43 11.53
N ASP A 223 3.98 -12.79 12.63
CA ASP A 223 4.71 -13.23 13.82
C ASP A 223 5.23 -14.66 13.59
N LEU A 224 6.50 -14.75 13.20
CA LEU A 224 7.16 -16.03 12.94
C LEU A 224 7.32 -16.88 14.20
N SER A 225 7.29 -16.30 15.39
CA SER A 225 7.39 -17.02 16.66
C SER A 225 6.15 -17.83 16.98
N ALA A 226 5.03 -17.50 16.35
CA ALA A 226 3.75 -18.22 16.49
C ALA A 226 3.74 -19.57 15.75
N PHE A 227 4.74 -19.85 14.88
CA PHE A 227 4.75 -21.02 14.01
C PHE A 227 5.96 -21.91 14.27
N GLU A 228 5.70 -23.20 14.51
CA GLU A 228 6.73 -24.21 14.76
C GLU A 228 6.40 -25.50 13.99
N VAL A 229 7.32 -25.93 13.13
CA VAL A 229 7.18 -27.17 12.35
C VAL A 229 7.22 -28.38 13.27
N GLY A 230 6.26 -29.28 13.12
CA GLY A 230 6.07 -30.45 13.99
C GLY A 230 5.24 -30.20 15.24
N ARG A 231 4.88 -28.93 15.54
CA ARG A 231 4.03 -28.55 16.67
C ARG A 231 2.67 -28.04 16.23
N ASN A 232 2.66 -27.03 15.35
CA ASN A 232 1.45 -26.44 14.80
C ASN A 232 1.48 -26.24 13.28
N LEU A 233 2.58 -26.62 12.63
CA LEU A 233 2.73 -26.82 11.21
C LEU A 233 3.26 -28.22 10.92
N ALA A 234 2.83 -28.86 9.84
CA ALA A 234 3.32 -30.17 9.41
C ALA A 234 3.19 -31.23 10.51
N VAL A 235 2.00 -31.34 11.11
CA VAL A 235 1.75 -32.24 12.26
C VAL A 235 1.25 -33.63 11.88
N THR A 236 0.96 -33.89 10.59
CA THR A 236 0.55 -35.23 10.14
C THR A 236 1.69 -36.24 10.34
N PRO A 237 1.46 -37.33 11.08
CA PRO A 237 2.53 -38.29 11.42
C PRO A 237 3.13 -38.93 10.16
N GLY A 238 4.47 -39.04 10.15
CA GLY A 238 5.20 -39.66 9.04
C GLY A 238 6.66 -39.92 9.41
N LYS A 239 7.36 -40.63 8.52
CA LYS A 239 8.79 -40.93 8.67
C LYS A 239 9.52 -40.74 7.35
N VAL A 240 10.77 -40.26 7.41
CA VAL A 240 11.67 -40.27 6.25
C VAL A 240 12.08 -41.72 6.00
N VAL A 241 11.68 -42.24 4.82
CA VAL A 241 11.96 -43.66 4.43
C VAL A 241 13.09 -43.76 3.42
N PHE A 242 13.46 -42.67 2.76
CA PHE A 242 14.58 -42.57 1.85
C PHE A 242 15.18 -41.16 1.90
N GLN A 243 16.51 -41.09 1.76
CA GLN A 243 17.23 -39.82 1.66
C GLN A 243 18.46 -39.99 0.77
N ASN A 244 18.73 -38.95 -0.02
CA ASN A 244 19.99 -38.73 -0.72
C ASN A 244 20.41 -37.25 -0.63
N ASP A 245 21.42 -36.83 -1.39
CA ASP A 245 21.95 -35.47 -1.35
C ASP A 245 20.94 -34.41 -1.81
N LEU A 246 19.87 -34.78 -2.55
CA LEU A 246 18.92 -33.86 -3.15
C LEU A 246 17.53 -33.90 -2.52
N ILE A 247 17.07 -35.09 -2.08
CA ILE A 247 15.69 -35.29 -1.61
C ILE A 247 15.61 -36.12 -0.34
N GLN A 248 14.53 -35.93 0.39
CA GLN A 248 14.02 -36.84 1.40
C GLN A 248 12.60 -37.27 0.98
N LEU A 249 12.34 -38.60 1.08
CA LEU A 249 11.01 -39.16 0.86
C LEU A 249 10.35 -39.40 2.22
N ILE A 250 9.22 -38.76 2.44
CA ILE A 250 8.42 -38.91 3.66
C ILE A 250 7.26 -39.86 3.36
N GLN A 251 7.13 -40.92 4.15
CA GLN A 251 5.95 -41.78 4.17
C GLN A 251 5.08 -41.39 5.36
N TYR A 252 3.88 -40.92 5.09
CA TYR A 252 2.92 -40.59 6.12
C TYR A 252 2.22 -41.83 6.64
N ALA A 253 1.96 -41.85 7.94
CA ALA A 253 1.24 -42.94 8.58
C ALA A 253 -0.25 -42.92 8.19
N PRO A 254 -0.85 -44.09 7.89
CA PRO A 254 -2.28 -44.14 7.63
C PRO A 254 -3.08 -43.83 8.91
N ALA A 255 -4.23 -43.20 8.75
CA ALA A 255 -5.19 -42.98 9.83
C ALA A 255 -6.28 -44.07 9.88
N THR A 256 -6.28 -44.96 8.90
CA THR A 256 -7.23 -46.07 8.73
C THR A 256 -6.56 -47.44 8.92
N GLU A 257 -7.34 -48.48 9.26
CA GLU A 257 -6.84 -49.84 9.44
C GLU A 257 -6.42 -50.45 8.10
N GLU A 258 -7.09 -50.11 6.99
CA GLU A 258 -6.79 -50.55 5.65
C GLU A 258 -6.35 -49.39 4.78
N VAL A 259 -5.44 -49.64 3.84
CA VAL A 259 -4.93 -48.68 2.87
C VAL A 259 -5.01 -49.26 1.44
N TYR A 260 -5.03 -48.38 0.46
CA TYR A 260 -4.92 -48.80 -0.94
C TYR A 260 -3.52 -49.37 -1.23
N GLU A 261 -3.46 -50.44 -2.02
CA GLU A 261 -2.22 -51.07 -2.42
C GLU A 261 -1.30 -50.11 -3.21
N ARG A 262 -1.90 -49.24 -4.02
CA ARG A 262 -1.15 -48.24 -4.82
C ARG A 262 -0.93 -46.99 -4.02
N PRO A 263 0.35 -46.61 -3.76
CA PRO A 263 0.66 -45.39 -3.03
C PRO A 263 0.38 -44.14 -3.86
N LEU A 264 -0.05 -43.06 -3.20
CA LEU A 264 -0.10 -41.72 -3.77
C LEU A 264 1.27 -41.07 -3.58
N LEU A 265 1.98 -40.80 -4.67
CA LEU A 265 3.23 -40.01 -4.63
C LEU A 265 2.93 -38.56 -4.91
N ILE A 266 3.31 -37.68 -3.95
CA ILE A 266 3.21 -36.24 -4.05
C ILE A 266 4.59 -35.67 -4.33
N VAL A 267 4.72 -34.94 -5.44
CA VAL A 267 5.94 -34.21 -5.81
C VAL A 267 5.59 -32.71 -5.81
N PRO A 268 5.80 -31.97 -4.68
CA PRO A 268 5.48 -30.57 -4.62
C PRO A 268 6.44 -29.74 -5.49
N PRO A 269 6.05 -28.53 -5.90
CA PRO A 269 6.95 -27.61 -6.58
C PRO A 269 8.17 -27.31 -5.69
N TRP A 270 9.36 -27.34 -6.26
CA TRP A 270 10.64 -27.15 -5.54
C TRP A 270 10.78 -25.76 -4.87
N ILE A 271 9.99 -24.78 -5.30
CA ILE A 271 9.94 -23.43 -4.71
C ILE A 271 9.25 -23.39 -3.35
N ASN A 272 8.36 -24.35 -3.07
CA ASN A 272 7.58 -24.40 -1.83
C ASN A 272 8.33 -25.16 -0.72
N LYS A 273 7.98 -24.88 0.52
CA LYS A 273 8.37 -25.74 1.66
C LYS A 273 7.67 -27.09 1.54
N TYR A 274 8.31 -28.17 1.99
CA TYR A 274 7.76 -29.53 1.92
C TYR A 274 6.36 -29.65 2.54
N TYR A 275 6.09 -28.85 3.57
CA TYR A 275 4.83 -28.85 4.32
C TYR A 275 3.73 -27.94 3.73
N ILE A 276 3.87 -27.43 2.51
CA ILE A 276 2.84 -26.57 1.90
C ILE A 276 1.47 -27.25 1.84
N LEU A 277 1.44 -28.59 1.74
CA LEU A 277 0.23 -29.39 1.72
C LEU A 277 -0.15 -29.96 3.11
N ASP A 278 0.56 -29.55 4.16
CA ASP A 278 0.33 -29.98 5.55
C ASP A 278 0.50 -28.81 6.51
N LEU A 279 -0.17 -27.68 6.24
CA LEU A 279 0.01 -26.44 7.03
C LEU A 279 -0.65 -26.55 8.39
N VAL A 280 -1.97 -26.74 8.44
CA VAL A 280 -2.73 -26.92 9.68
C VAL A 280 -3.75 -28.03 9.45
N PRO A 281 -4.23 -28.74 10.50
CA PRO A 281 -5.11 -29.89 10.37
C PRO A 281 -6.34 -29.66 9.48
N GLU A 282 -6.95 -28.48 9.55
CA GLU A 282 -8.16 -28.13 8.80
C GLU A 282 -7.87 -27.78 7.33
N LYS A 283 -6.60 -27.56 6.98
CA LYS A 283 -6.16 -27.21 5.61
C LYS A 283 -5.04 -28.13 5.11
N SER A 284 -4.92 -29.33 5.70
CA SER A 284 -3.93 -30.33 5.30
C SER A 284 -4.50 -31.28 4.26
N PHE A 285 -3.96 -31.21 3.04
CA PHE A 285 -4.23 -32.21 2.01
C PHE A 285 -3.64 -33.58 2.39
N VAL A 286 -2.47 -33.58 3.05
CA VAL A 286 -1.80 -34.79 3.52
C VAL A 286 -2.67 -35.51 4.54
N LYS A 287 -3.18 -34.80 5.53
CA LYS A 287 -4.08 -35.37 6.54
C LYS A 287 -5.32 -35.97 5.88
N TRP A 288 -5.98 -35.22 5.00
CA TRP A 288 -7.14 -35.72 4.26
C TRP A 288 -6.82 -37.00 3.44
N ALA A 289 -5.64 -37.08 2.85
CA ALA A 289 -5.25 -38.25 2.05
C ALA A 289 -4.96 -39.50 2.88
N VAL A 290 -4.64 -39.39 4.17
CA VAL A 290 -4.39 -40.55 5.06
C VAL A 290 -5.60 -40.94 5.92
N GLU A 291 -6.64 -40.09 5.99
CA GLU A 291 -7.97 -40.35 6.56
C GLU A 291 -8.92 -41.00 5.56
#